data_fdbd858e432d8e763d31ec12a0a4e23e
#
_entry.id   fdbd858e432d8e763d31ec12a0a4e23e
#
_cell.length_a   1.000
_cell.length_b   1.000
_cell.length_c   1.000
_cell.angle_alpha   90.00
_cell.angle_beta   90.00
_cell.angle_gamma   90.00
#
_symmetry.space_group_name_H-M   'P 1'
#
loop_
_entity.id
_entity.type
_entity.pdbx_description
1 polymer ?
#
loop_
_entity_poly.entity_id
_entity_poly.type
_entity_poly.pdbx_seq_one_letter_code
_entity_poly.pdbx_strand_id
1 'polypeptide(L)'
;LKNLKELHNYSVELENTLNQLSMDMTEGRISWGELTKKGEIAFAQQVSNLSKDSFSSLEASFHEYAGLIYDGAFSEHMTSTEKKGLTGEEISKEVARQKVIDFIGQEQIEEIIDNGESENGDVNTFDFSVRPKNDKNNVITISITKKGGHILFMNYNRDVLSENISSEEAIKAGKDFLNKHGFYNMKETYYLKEEGIITINFAYTKDNVTMYPDLIKLKIALDNGEIMGIETSGYLNSHTERNLPTPKISKEEAKSSLNKNLEIISEGLAVIPTQWQTEVFCYEFKGRIDDTDFLVYINAENGKEQDILVIVNTPNGTLTH
;
A
#
# COMPACT_ATOMS: atom_id res chain seq x y z
N LEU A 1 16.25 2.84 16.39
CA LEU A 1 17.56 3.53 16.48
C LEU A 1 18.54 3.05 15.40
N LYS A 2 18.59 1.74 15.08
CA LYS A 2 19.48 1.20 14.02
C LYS A 2 18.99 1.70 12.64
N ASN A 3 17.72 1.53 12.32
CA ASN A 3 17.11 1.95 11.06
C ASN A 3 17.16 3.47 10.84
N LEU A 4 16.99 4.29 11.89
CA LEU A 4 17.16 5.75 11.82
C LEU A 4 18.61 6.16 11.49
N LYS A 5 19.58 5.42 12.01
CA LYS A 5 21.01 5.67 11.71
C LYS A 5 21.35 5.27 10.28
N GLU A 6 20.77 4.20 9.80
CA GLU A 6 20.91 3.72 8.43
C GLU A 6 20.26 4.67 7.44
N LEU A 7 19.02 5.15 7.72
CA LEU A 7 18.34 6.18 6.95
C LEU A 7 19.13 7.50 6.91
N HIS A 8 19.73 7.89 8.03
CA HIS A 8 20.60 9.07 8.07
C HIS A 8 21.84 8.89 7.18
N ASN A 9 22.50 7.72 7.26
CA ASN A 9 23.65 7.42 6.40
C ASN A 9 23.27 7.44 4.92
N TYR A 10 22.11 6.89 4.56
CA TYR A 10 21.55 6.94 3.21
C TYR A 10 21.30 8.38 2.74
N SER A 11 20.67 9.22 3.57
CA SER A 11 20.44 10.63 3.26
C SER A 11 21.73 11.38 2.98
N VAL A 12 22.80 11.11 3.75
CA VAL A 12 24.12 11.71 3.55
C VAL A 12 24.76 11.23 2.24
N GLU A 13 24.59 9.95 1.90
CA GLU A 13 25.15 9.37 0.67
C GLU A 13 24.39 9.91 -0.57
N LEU A 14 23.08 10.06 -0.49
CA LEU A 14 22.25 10.69 -1.53
C LEU A 14 22.65 12.15 -1.72
N GLU A 15 22.83 12.92 -0.64
CA GLU A 15 23.29 14.31 -0.69
C GLU A 15 24.65 14.41 -1.38
N ASN A 16 25.60 13.57 -1.04
CA ASN A 16 26.93 13.54 -1.66
C ASN A 16 26.83 13.23 -3.16
N THR A 17 25.99 12.28 -3.57
CA THR A 17 25.79 11.89 -4.96
C THR A 17 25.14 13.05 -5.77
N LEU A 18 24.16 13.72 -5.22
CA LEU A 18 23.50 14.87 -5.85
C LEU A 18 24.45 16.06 -5.95
N ASN A 19 25.27 16.31 -4.93
CA ASN A 19 26.29 17.37 -4.95
C ASN A 19 27.35 17.09 -6.03
N GLN A 20 27.82 15.83 -6.16
CA GLN A 20 28.78 15.46 -7.20
C GLN A 20 28.18 15.64 -8.61
N LEU A 21 26.93 15.21 -8.82
CA LEU A 21 26.20 15.43 -10.06
C LEU A 21 26.05 16.92 -10.38
N SER A 22 25.72 17.75 -9.40
CA SER A 22 25.62 19.21 -9.54
C SER A 22 26.96 19.82 -9.93
N MET A 23 28.06 19.38 -9.34
CA MET A 23 29.42 19.82 -9.69
C MET A 23 29.77 19.41 -11.12
N ASP A 24 29.51 18.16 -11.51
CA ASP A 24 29.81 17.66 -12.85
C ASP A 24 29.00 18.39 -13.93
N MET A 25 27.78 18.79 -13.63
CA MET A 25 26.97 19.66 -14.49
C MET A 25 27.51 21.07 -14.57
N THR A 26 27.92 21.67 -13.44
CA THR A 26 28.47 23.02 -13.39
C THR A 26 29.77 23.12 -14.11
N GLU A 27 30.62 22.11 -14.07
CA GLU A 27 31.90 22.02 -14.76
C GLU A 27 31.77 21.56 -16.23
N GLY A 28 30.53 21.34 -16.71
CA GLY A 28 30.24 20.92 -18.08
C GLY A 28 30.68 19.48 -18.43
N ARG A 29 30.97 18.65 -17.42
CA ARG A 29 31.32 17.24 -17.61
C ARG A 29 30.12 16.38 -17.98
N ILE A 30 28.93 16.80 -17.55
CA ILE A 30 27.64 16.17 -17.89
C ILE A 30 26.63 17.26 -18.21
N SER A 31 25.95 17.16 -19.35
CA SER A 31 24.85 18.06 -19.69
C SER A 31 23.51 17.46 -19.24
N TRP A 32 22.51 18.32 -18.94
CA TRP A 32 21.15 17.88 -18.59
C TRP A 32 20.53 17.00 -19.68
N GLY A 33 20.80 17.33 -20.98
CA GLY A 33 20.34 16.53 -22.11
C GLY A 33 21.01 15.15 -22.20
N GLU A 34 22.24 15.01 -21.71
CA GLU A 34 22.91 13.70 -21.61
C GLU A 34 22.40 12.89 -20.42
N LEU A 35 22.04 13.55 -19.33
CA LEU A 35 21.46 12.89 -18.14
C LEU A 35 20.06 12.32 -18.47
N THR A 36 19.20 13.09 -19.13
CA THR A 36 17.88 12.64 -19.58
C THR A 36 17.98 11.57 -20.66
N LYS A 37 18.87 11.72 -21.62
CA LYS A 37 19.10 10.73 -22.68
C LYS A 37 19.73 9.44 -22.16
N LYS A 38 20.63 9.52 -21.17
CA LYS A 38 21.19 8.35 -20.46
C LYS A 38 20.16 7.70 -19.54
N GLY A 39 19.23 8.46 -18.97
CA GLY A 39 18.07 7.95 -18.25
C GLY A 39 17.16 7.14 -19.16
N GLU A 40 16.77 7.66 -20.33
CA GLU A 40 15.97 6.95 -21.34
C GLU A 40 16.69 5.71 -21.91
N ILE A 41 18.00 5.79 -22.14
CA ILE A 41 18.81 4.67 -22.66
C ILE A 41 19.11 3.64 -21.55
N ALA A 42 19.22 4.05 -20.30
CA ALA A 42 19.40 3.11 -19.16
C ALA A 42 18.14 2.30 -18.89
N PHE A 43 16.97 2.80 -19.20
CA PHE A 43 15.73 2.02 -19.26
C PHE A 43 15.69 1.06 -20.46
N ALA A 44 16.43 1.35 -21.54
CA ALA A 44 16.36 0.59 -22.79
C ALA A 44 17.52 -0.39 -23.04
N GLN A 45 18.72 -0.18 -22.50
CA GLN A 45 19.86 -1.12 -22.65
C GLN A 45 20.97 -0.91 -21.60
N GLN A 46 21.52 -2.03 -21.12
CA GLN A 46 22.72 -2.14 -20.29
C GLN A 46 23.91 -1.31 -20.83
N VAL A 47 24.12 -0.09 -20.33
CA VAL A 47 25.35 0.64 -20.61
C VAL A 47 25.96 1.23 -19.33
N SER A 48 27.14 0.81 -19.12
CA SER A 48 28.23 1.01 -18.18
C SER A 48 28.43 2.38 -17.56
N ASN A 49 28.72 2.32 -16.26
CA ASN A 49 29.87 2.90 -15.53
C ASN A 49 29.83 4.40 -15.21
N LEU A 50 29.34 4.70 -14.09
CA LEU A 50 29.63 5.58 -12.96
C LEU A 50 28.35 6.11 -12.27
N SER A 51 27.36 6.61 -13.01
CA SER A 51 26.10 7.05 -12.39
C SER A 51 25.09 5.89 -12.18
N LYS A 52 25.19 4.84 -12.97
CA LYS A 52 24.29 3.68 -12.91
C LYS A 52 24.56 2.80 -11.70
N ASP A 53 25.84 2.59 -11.37
CA ASP A 53 26.23 1.78 -10.20
C ASP A 53 25.87 2.49 -8.89
N SER A 54 25.91 3.82 -8.85
CA SER A 54 25.51 4.59 -7.67
C SER A 54 24.01 4.58 -7.45
N PHE A 55 23.19 4.77 -8.49
CA PHE A 55 21.74 4.74 -8.35
C PHE A 55 21.19 3.31 -8.20
N SER A 56 21.75 2.33 -8.89
CA SER A 56 21.35 0.93 -8.73
C SER A 56 21.81 0.33 -7.39
N SER A 57 22.97 0.75 -6.86
CA SER A 57 23.40 0.37 -5.51
C SER A 57 22.58 1.09 -4.45
N LEU A 58 22.18 2.33 -4.68
CA LEU A 58 21.25 3.07 -3.84
C LEU A 58 19.85 2.43 -3.84
N GLU A 59 19.33 2.05 -5.00
CA GLU A 59 18.05 1.35 -5.15
C GLU A 59 18.09 -0.05 -4.51
N ALA A 60 19.16 -0.81 -4.70
CA ALA A 60 19.40 -2.09 -4.03
C ALA A 60 19.52 -1.92 -2.50
N SER A 61 20.25 -0.89 -2.05
CA SER A 61 20.36 -0.55 -0.62
C SER A 61 18.99 -0.13 -0.05
N PHE A 62 18.15 0.57 -0.82
CA PHE A 62 16.80 0.97 -0.41
C PHE A 62 15.88 -0.24 -0.21
N HIS A 63 16.04 -1.29 -1.02
CA HIS A 63 15.33 -2.56 -0.84
C HIS A 63 15.87 -3.41 0.33
N GLU A 64 17.11 -3.19 0.75
CA GLU A 64 17.76 -3.89 1.87
C GLU A 64 17.47 -3.22 3.22
N TYR A 65 17.07 -1.95 3.23
CA TYR A 65 16.53 -1.31 4.42
C TYR A 65 15.14 -1.90 4.69
N ALA A 66 15.02 -2.64 5.77
CA ALA A 66 13.72 -2.97 6.35
C ALA A 66 12.96 -1.65 6.52
N GLY A 67 12.13 -1.33 5.54
CA GLY A 67 11.49 -0.03 5.41
C GLY A 67 10.70 0.25 6.68
N LEU A 68 10.68 1.50 7.07
CA LEU A 68 9.55 2.00 7.84
C LEU A 68 8.32 1.56 7.06
N ILE A 69 7.53 0.63 7.61
CA ILE A 69 6.39 0.04 6.91
C ILE A 69 5.30 1.11 6.84
N TYR A 70 5.37 1.97 5.83
CA TYR A 70 4.34 2.96 5.52
C TYR A 70 3.03 2.32 5.06
N ASP A 71 3.08 1.04 4.73
CA ASP A 71 1.96 0.30 4.13
C ASP A 71 1.02 -0.36 5.15
N GLY A 72 1.29 -0.19 6.44
CA GLY A 72 0.53 -0.80 7.52
C GLY A 72 1.06 -2.18 7.91
N ALA A 73 0.49 -2.73 8.98
CA ALA A 73 0.87 -4.02 9.50
C ALA A 73 0.75 -5.11 8.44
N PHE A 74 1.77 -5.95 8.34
CA PHE A 74 1.79 -7.15 7.50
C PHE A 74 1.84 -6.95 5.97
N SER A 75 2.02 -5.73 5.47
CA SER A 75 2.08 -5.47 4.02
C SER A 75 3.21 -6.26 3.33
N GLU A 76 4.35 -6.43 3.99
CA GLU A 76 5.50 -7.17 3.45
C GLU A 76 5.27 -8.69 3.35
N HIS A 77 4.31 -9.24 4.10
CA HIS A 77 4.04 -10.68 4.15
C HIS A 77 2.95 -11.14 3.18
N MET A 78 2.44 -10.24 2.34
CA MET A 78 1.27 -10.51 1.47
C MET A 78 1.59 -10.95 0.06
N THR A 79 2.87 -11.19 -0.29
CA THR A 79 3.26 -11.74 -1.58
C THR A 79 3.03 -13.25 -1.63
N SER A 80 1.83 -13.67 -2.02
CA SER A 80 1.52 -15.08 -2.26
C SER A 80 1.79 -15.46 -3.72
N THR A 81 2.36 -16.64 -3.96
CA THR A 81 2.49 -17.21 -5.31
C THR A 81 1.14 -17.60 -5.90
N GLU A 82 0.13 -17.91 -5.07
CA GLU A 82 -1.24 -18.20 -5.48
C GLU A 82 -2.12 -16.97 -5.25
N LYS A 83 -2.69 -16.44 -6.33
CA LYS A 83 -3.56 -15.25 -6.33
C LYS A 83 -5.01 -15.67 -6.06
N LYS A 84 -5.36 -15.95 -4.79
CA LYS A 84 -6.66 -16.53 -4.40
C LYS A 84 -7.84 -15.63 -4.72
N GLY A 85 -7.69 -14.32 -4.58
CA GLY A 85 -8.71 -13.33 -4.88
C GLY A 85 -8.79 -12.94 -6.35
N LEU A 86 -7.80 -13.34 -7.17
CA LEU A 86 -7.78 -13.07 -8.60
C LEU A 86 -8.63 -14.11 -9.34
N THR A 87 -9.93 -13.91 -9.35
CA THR A 87 -10.94 -14.82 -9.91
C THR A 87 -11.52 -14.30 -11.23
N GLY A 88 -12.22 -15.15 -11.96
CA GLY A 88 -12.88 -14.83 -13.22
C GLY A 88 -12.12 -15.32 -14.46
N GLU A 89 -12.76 -15.18 -15.62
CA GLU A 89 -12.18 -15.53 -16.93
C GLU A 89 -11.26 -14.41 -17.43
N GLU A 90 -10.41 -14.74 -18.39
CA GLU A 90 -9.63 -13.72 -19.09
C GLU A 90 -10.53 -12.80 -19.92
N ILE A 91 -10.24 -11.51 -19.88
CA ILE A 91 -10.98 -10.49 -20.62
C ILE A 91 -10.16 -9.93 -21.77
N SER A 92 -10.85 -9.34 -22.76
CA SER A 92 -10.17 -8.57 -23.82
C SER A 92 -9.85 -7.14 -23.35
N LYS A 93 -8.98 -6.48 -24.11
CA LYS A 93 -8.61 -5.08 -23.88
C LYS A 93 -9.83 -4.13 -23.98
N GLU A 94 -10.76 -4.41 -24.88
CA GLU A 94 -11.99 -3.63 -25.04
C GLU A 94 -12.86 -3.73 -23.78
N VAL A 95 -12.97 -4.92 -23.20
CA VAL A 95 -13.68 -5.13 -21.93
C VAL A 95 -12.95 -4.41 -20.79
N ALA A 96 -11.62 -4.47 -20.74
CA ALA A 96 -10.84 -3.73 -19.75
C ALA A 96 -11.04 -2.22 -19.90
N ARG A 97 -11.05 -1.70 -21.13
CA ARG A 97 -11.33 -0.28 -21.38
C ARG A 97 -12.74 0.13 -20.92
N GLN A 98 -13.74 -0.73 -21.12
CA GLN A 98 -15.08 -0.49 -20.60
C GLN A 98 -15.11 -0.44 -19.08
N LYS A 99 -14.37 -1.33 -18.40
CA LYS A 99 -14.23 -1.31 -16.93
C LYS A 99 -13.58 -0.02 -16.42
N VAL A 100 -12.61 0.56 -17.14
CA VAL A 100 -12.08 1.89 -16.83
C VAL A 100 -13.16 2.96 -16.89
N ILE A 101 -14.00 2.93 -17.93
CA ILE A 101 -15.12 3.86 -18.10
C ILE A 101 -16.14 3.73 -16.96
N ASP A 102 -16.49 2.50 -16.62
CA ASP A 102 -17.48 2.19 -15.57
C ASP A 102 -16.96 2.60 -14.17
N PHE A 103 -15.64 2.49 -13.97
CA PHE A 103 -15.00 2.84 -12.71
C PHE A 103 -14.85 4.35 -12.49
N ILE A 104 -14.35 5.06 -13.49
CA ILE A 104 -14.11 6.51 -13.40
C ILE A 104 -15.41 7.30 -13.62
N GLY A 105 -16.27 6.83 -14.52
CA GLY A 105 -17.47 7.51 -14.99
C GLY A 105 -17.23 8.23 -16.33
N GLN A 106 -18.02 7.88 -17.34
CA GLN A 106 -17.90 8.41 -18.71
C GLN A 106 -17.94 9.95 -18.75
N GLU A 107 -18.69 10.55 -17.85
CA GLU A 107 -18.87 12.01 -17.77
C GLU A 107 -17.60 12.75 -17.33
N GLN A 108 -16.69 12.06 -16.62
CA GLN A 108 -15.42 12.64 -16.14
C GLN A 108 -14.29 12.49 -17.15
N ILE A 109 -14.44 11.63 -18.15
CA ILE A 109 -13.39 11.24 -19.08
C ILE A 109 -13.38 12.14 -20.32
N GLU A 110 -12.25 12.80 -20.63
CA GLU A 110 -12.02 13.44 -21.92
C GLU A 110 -11.41 12.43 -22.92
N GLU A 111 -10.38 11.68 -22.51
CA GLU A 111 -9.67 10.74 -23.37
C GLU A 111 -9.17 9.54 -22.55
N ILE A 112 -9.17 8.35 -23.15
CA ILE A 112 -8.50 7.16 -22.63
C ILE A 112 -7.41 6.74 -23.61
N ILE A 113 -6.18 6.70 -23.13
CA ILE A 113 -4.98 6.31 -23.85
C ILE A 113 -4.63 4.88 -23.45
N ASP A 114 -4.41 4.01 -24.43
CA ASP A 114 -3.92 2.65 -24.22
C ASP A 114 -2.40 2.69 -24.04
N ASN A 115 -1.90 2.27 -22.88
CA ASN A 115 -0.48 2.20 -22.56
C ASN A 115 0.11 0.80 -22.80
N GLY A 116 -0.71 -0.13 -23.30
CA GLY A 116 -0.26 -1.48 -23.59
C GLY A 116 -0.62 -2.49 -22.52
N GLU A 117 0.24 -3.47 -22.35
CA GLU A 117 0.04 -4.64 -21.49
C GLU A 117 1.28 -4.90 -20.65
N SER A 118 1.10 -5.20 -19.38
CA SER A 118 2.17 -5.64 -18.47
C SER A 118 2.07 -7.15 -18.23
N GLU A 119 3.09 -7.90 -18.65
CA GLU A 119 3.14 -9.37 -18.54
C GLU A 119 4.29 -9.87 -17.65
N ASN A 120 5.19 -8.98 -17.23
CA ASN A 120 6.38 -9.33 -16.46
C ASN A 120 6.20 -9.10 -14.94
N GLY A 121 5.00 -8.75 -14.50
CA GLY A 121 4.66 -8.55 -13.11
C GLY A 121 4.02 -9.78 -12.46
N ASP A 122 3.71 -9.65 -11.19
CA ASP A 122 2.99 -10.67 -10.41
C ASP A 122 1.58 -10.97 -10.97
N VAL A 123 0.96 -9.97 -11.63
CA VAL A 123 -0.37 -10.04 -12.23
C VAL A 123 -0.32 -9.38 -13.60
N ASN A 124 -0.81 -10.08 -14.63
CA ASN A 124 -0.89 -9.54 -15.98
C ASN A 124 -2.01 -8.49 -16.09
N THR A 125 -1.73 -7.34 -16.71
CA THR A 125 -2.66 -6.22 -16.80
C THR A 125 -2.78 -5.64 -18.21
N PHE A 126 -3.88 -4.90 -18.41
CA PHE A 126 -4.02 -3.87 -19.42
C PHE A 126 -3.88 -2.52 -18.74
N ASP A 127 -3.03 -1.66 -19.25
CA ASP A 127 -2.69 -0.39 -18.64
C ASP A 127 -3.23 0.79 -19.47
N PHE A 128 -3.83 1.75 -18.78
CA PHE A 128 -4.45 2.91 -19.40
C PHE A 128 -4.06 4.20 -18.69
N SER A 129 -4.05 5.28 -19.46
CA SER A 129 -4.05 6.64 -18.93
C SER A 129 -5.35 7.33 -19.32
N VAL A 130 -5.97 8.00 -18.35
CA VAL A 130 -7.20 8.75 -18.55
C VAL A 130 -6.95 10.23 -18.32
N ARG A 131 -7.33 11.06 -19.28
CA ARG A 131 -7.37 12.53 -19.11
C ARG A 131 -8.73 12.93 -18.57
N PRO A 132 -8.79 13.54 -17.37
CA PRO A 132 -10.03 14.07 -16.84
C PRO A 132 -10.47 15.32 -17.60
N LYS A 133 -11.78 15.51 -17.81
CA LYS A 133 -12.33 16.72 -18.46
C LYS A 133 -12.01 18.01 -17.71
N ASN A 134 -12.00 17.94 -16.39
CA ASN A 134 -11.88 19.11 -15.52
C ASN A 134 -10.41 19.36 -15.08
N ASP A 135 -9.47 18.50 -15.44
CA ASP A 135 -8.07 18.66 -15.14
C ASP A 135 -7.21 18.26 -16.34
N LYS A 136 -6.77 19.25 -17.10
CA LYS A 136 -5.97 19.04 -18.32
C LYS A 136 -4.49 18.81 -18.06
N ASN A 137 -4.04 19.09 -16.84
CA ASN A 137 -2.61 19.04 -16.49
C ASN A 137 -2.22 17.68 -15.93
N ASN A 138 -3.17 16.96 -15.37
CA ASN A 138 -2.91 15.68 -14.71
C ASN A 138 -3.59 14.51 -15.43
N VAL A 139 -3.10 13.31 -15.15
CA VAL A 139 -3.55 12.08 -15.78
C VAL A 139 -3.83 11.06 -14.68
N ILE A 140 -4.91 10.31 -14.84
CA ILE A 140 -5.20 9.13 -14.02
C ILE A 140 -4.56 7.93 -14.71
N THR A 141 -3.65 7.23 -14.04
CA THR A 141 -3.14 5.94 -14.50
C THR A 141 -3.94 4.82 -13.86
N ILE A 142 -4.29 3.79 -14.62
CA ILE A 142 -5.11 2.67 -14.14
C ILE A 142 -4.70 1.37 -14.80
N SER A 143 -4.57 0.31 -14.00
CA SER A 143 -4.23 -1.04 -14.42
C SER A 143 -5.38 -2.00 -14.12
N ILE A 144 -5.84 -2.69 -15.16
CA ILE A 144 -6.91 -3.69 -15.09
C ILE A 144 -6.32 -5.07 -15.30
N THR A 145 -6.60 -6.02 -14.41
CA THR A 145 -6.10 -7.38 -14.54
C THR A 145 -6.69 -8.07 -15.77
N LYS A 146 -5.86 -8.82 -16.53
CA LYS A 146 -6.35 -9.63 -17.66
C LYS A 146 -7.33 -10.69 -17.19
N LYS A 147 -7.05 -11.35 -16.08
CA LYS A 147 -7.95 -12.30 -15.45
C LYS A 147 -8.99 -11.58 -14.58
N GLY A 148 -10.26 -11.78 -14.87
CA GLY A 148 -11.40 -11.24 -14.12
C GLY A 148 -11.67 -9.76 -14.35
N GLY A 149 -10.71 -8.99 -14.90
CA GLY A 149 -10.87 -7.56 -15.12
C GLY A 149 -11.05 -6.76 -13.84
N HIS A 150 -10.28 -7.08 -12.83
CA HIS A 150 -10.26 -6.33 -11.57
C HIS A 150 -9.38 -5.09 -11.70
N ILE A 151 -9.70 -4.05 -10.98
CA ILE A 151 -8.82 -2.89 -10.85
C ILE A 151 -7.68 -3.33 -9.92
N LEU A 152 -6.46 -3.37 -10.43
CA LEU A 152 -5.28 -3.67 -9.63
C LEU A 152 -4.76 -2.41 -8.94
N PHE A 153 -4.71 -1.34 -9.71
CA PHE A 153 -4.12 -0.07 -9.30
C PHE A 153 -4.78 1.08 -10.04
N MET A 154 -4.96 2.21 -9.36
CA MET A 154 -5.26 3.49 -9.97
C MET A 154 -4.55 4.59 -9.17
N ASN A 155 -4.02 5.58 -9.87
CA ASN A 155 -3.41 6.75 -9.25
C ASN A 155 -3.72 8.00 -10.06
N TYR A 156 -4.14 9.05 -9.36
CA TYR A 156 -4.42 10.36 -9.88
C TYR A 156 -3.53 11.39 -9.18
N ASN A 157 -2.60 11.97 -9.92
CA ASN A 157 -1.60 12.90 -9.37
C ASN A 157 -2.04 14.34 -9.61
N ARG A 158 -3.01 14.82 -8.83
CA ARG A 158 -3.29 16.25 -8.73
C ARG A 158 -2.80 16.80 -7.40
N ASP A 159 -2.48 18.08 -7.39
CA ASP A 159 -2.15 18.76 -6.13
C ASP A 159 -3.39 18.93 -5.25
N VAL A 160 -3.20 18.74 -3.95
CA VAL A 160 -4.21 18.99 -2.93
C VAL A 160 -3.70 20.13 -2.05
N LEU A 161 -4.26 21.32 -2.22
CA LEU A 161 -3.74 22.55 -1.61
C LEU A 161 -4.43 22.95 -0.29
N SER A 162 -5.43 22.20 0.14
CA SER A 162 -6.20 22.48 1.36
C SER A 162 -6.73 21.20 1.99
N GLU A 163 -7.01 21.25 3.29
CA GLU A 163 -7.68 20.19 4.03
C GLU A 163 -9.03 20.74 4.51
N ASN A 164 -10.12 20.33 3.88
CA ASN A 164 -11.46 20.81 4.16
C ASN A 164 -12.35 19.74 4.82
N ILE A 165 -11.93 18.47 4.76
CA ILE A 165 -12.63 17.35 5.38
C ILE A 165 -11.76 16.69 6.45
N SER A 166 -12.42 16.14 7.46
CA SER A 166 -11.77 15.41 8.54
C SER A 166 -11.34 14.00 8.10
N SER A 167 -10.51 13.33 8.90
CA SER A 167 -10.14 11.92 8.67
C SER A 167 -11.37 11.02 8.70
N GLU A 168 -12.34 11.29 9.58
CA GLU A 168 -13.58 10.52 9.71
C GLU A 168 -14.44 10.63 8.45
N GLU A 169 -14.54 11.83 7.87
CA GLU A 169 -15.22 12.05 6.60
C GLU A 169 -14.52 11.36 5.44
N ALA A 170 -13.19 11.40 5.40
CA ALA A 170 -12.39 10.69 4.41
C ALA A 170 -12.53 9.16 4.55
N ILE A 171 -12.49 8.61 5.78
CA ILE A 171 -12.74 7.18 6.04
C ILE A 171 -14.12 6.78 5.54
N LYS A 172 -15.14 7.61 5.81
CA LYS A 172 -16.51 7.37 5.33
C LYS A 172 -16.55 7.37 3.80
N ALA A 173 -15.94 8.37 3.15
CA ALA A 173 -15.87 8.44 1.69
C ALA A 173 -15.20 7.19 1.09
N GLY A 174 -14.11 6.72 1.71
CA GLY A 174 -13.43 5.48 1.32
C GLY A 174 -14.31 4.24 1.44
N LYS A 175 -15.05 4.09 2.54
CA LYS A 175 -16.01 2.98 2.72
C LYS A 175 -17.14 3.02 1.70
N ASP A 176 -17.71 4.19 1.47
CA ASP A 176 -18.79 4.37 0.50
C ASP A 176 -18.31 4.02 -0.92
N PHE A 177 -17.08 4.44 -1.26
CA PHE A 177 -16.44 4.11 -2.53
C PHE A 177 -16.21 2.60 -2.66
N LEU A 178 -15.61 1.94 -1.66
CA LEU A 178 -15.37 0.50 -1.68
C LEU A 178 -16.66 -0.30 -1.84
N ASN A 179 -17.71 0.05 -1.09
CA ASN A 179 -19.02 -0.57 -1.20
C ASN A 179 -19.63 -0.39 -2.61
N LYS A 180 -19.53 0.81 -3.20
CA LYS A 180 -19.99 1.09 -4.56
C LYS A 180 -19.32 0.19 -5.60
N HIS A 181 -18.04 -0.16 -5.37
CA HIS A 181 -17.24 -0.97 -6.29
C HIS A 181 -17.21 -2.47 -5.92
N GLY A 182 -18.09 -2.94 -5.01
CA GLY A 182 -18.27 -4.35 -4.69
C GLY A 182 -17.31 -4.88 -3.61
N PHE A 183 -16.51 -4.03 -3.00
CA PHE A 183 -15.67 -4.40 -1.86
C PHE A 183 -16.43 -4.15 -0.56
N TYR A 184 -17.19 -5.15 -0.13
CA TYR A 184 -18.02 -5.08 1.08
C TYR A 184 -17.24 -5.47 2.33
N ASN A 185 -17.76 -5.05 3.49
CA ASN A 185 -17.22 -5.42 4.81
C ASN A 185 -15.75 -5.00 5.01
N MET A 186 -15.36 -3.88 4.43
CA MET A 186 -14.02 -3.33 4.59
C MET A 186 -13.97 -2.40 5.81
N LYS A 187 -13.02 -2.65 6.71
CA LYS A 187 -12.77 -1.88 7.93
C LYS A 187 -11.45 -1.16 7.82
N GLU A 188 -11.44 0.13 8.16
CA GLU A 188 -10.19 0.89 8.29
C GLU A 188 -9.29 0.31 9.37
N THR A 189 -7.99 0.27 9.10
CA THR A 189 -6.99 -0.21 10.04
C THR A 189 -5.99 0.90 10.37
N TYR A 190 -5.16 1.30 9.42
CA TYR A 190 -4.14 2.33 9.58
C TYR A 190 -4.30 3.41 8.53
N TYR A 191 -3.86 4.62 8.85
CA TYR A 191 -3.82 5.70 7.88
C TYR A 191 -2.62 6.62 8.11
N LEU A 192 -2.20 7.27 7.04
CA LEU A 192 -1.18 8.31 7.05
C LEU A 192 -1.68 9.51 6.25
N LYS A 193 -1.43 10.72 6.77
CA LYS A 193 -1.71 11.98 6.09
C LYS A 193 -0.42 12.63 5.64
N GLU A 194 -0.34 12.95 4.37
CA GLU A 194 0.78 13.67 3.78
C GLU A 194 0.25 14.58 2.67
N GLU A 195 0.69 15.83 2.67
CA GLU A 195 0.41 16.79 1.59
C GLU A 195 -1.08 16.91 1.20
N GLY A 196 -1.96 16.94 2.20
CA GLY A 196 -3.41 17.05 1.97
C GLY A 196 -4.09 15.78 1.48
N ILE A 197 -3.37 14.66 1.44
CA ILE A 197 -3.89 13.33 1.08
C ILE A 197 -3.86 12.44 2.32
N ILE A 198 -4.93 11.68 2.53
CA ILE A 198 -4.94 10.59 3.51
C ILE A 198 -4.87 9.24 2.79
N THR A 199 -3.86 8.46 3.12
CA THR A 199 -3.75 7.07 2.67
C THR A 199 -4.28 6.16 3.76
N ILE A 200 -5.30 5.36 3.45
CA ILE A 200 -6.00 4.49 4.41
C ILE A 200 -5.90 3.04 3.93
N ASN A 201 -5.50 2.15 4.82
CA ASN A 201 -5.60 0.71 4.63
C ASN A 201 -6.93 0.20 5.15
N PHE A 202 -7.66 -0.52 4.30
CA PHE A 202 -8.91 -1.19 4.65
C PHE A 202 -8.71 -2.70 4.60
N ALA A 203 -9.01 -3.39 5.69
CA ALA A 203 -8.99 -4.85 5.77
C ALA A 203 -10.40 -5.42 5.65
N TYR A 204 -10.54 -6.55 4.95
CA TYR A 204 -11.80 -7.29 4.94
C TYR A 204 -12.14 -7.81 6.32
N THR A 205 -13.43 -7.80 6.67
CA THR A 205 -13.93 -8.34 7.94
C THR A 205 -15.05 -9.34 7.72
N LYS A 206 -15.04 -10.42 8.47
CA LYS A 206 -16.12 -11.42 8.52
C LYS A 206 -16.32 -11.88 9.95
N ASP A 207 -17.56 -11.93 10.42
CA ASP A 207 -17.91 -12.38 11.76
C ASP A 207 -17.10 -11.69 12.89
N ASN A 208 -16.86 -10.39 12.74
CA ASN A 208 -16.02 -9.55 13.62
C ASN A 208 -14.52 -9.96 13.67
N VAL A 209 -14.05 -10.73 12.70
CA VAL A 209 -12.64 -11.05 12.53
C VAL A 209 -12.05 -10.16 11.45
N THR A 210 -10.96 -9.48 11.75
CA THR A 210 -10.21 -8.66 10.78
C THR A 210 -9.24 -9.55 9.99
N MET A 211 -9.33 -9.53 8.65
CA MET A 211 -8.47 -10.31 7.75
C MET A 211 -7.36 -9.40 7.20
N TYR A 212 -6.24 -9.33 7.88
CA TYR A 212 -5.11 -8.49 7.46
C TYR A 212 -4.48 -8.89 6.11
N PRO A 213 -4.53 -10.16 5.65
CA PRO A 213 -4.07 -10.48 4.30
C PRO A 213 -4.91 -9.82 3.19
N ASP A 214 -6.18 -9.50 3.46
CA ASP A 214 -7.13 -8.98 2.46
C ASP A 214 -7.22 -7.46 2.52
N LEU A 215 -6.10 -6.78 2.23
CA LEU A 215 -6.02 -5.32 2.30
C LEU A 215 -6.30 -4.64 0.95
N ILE A 216 -7.00 -3.51 1.04
CA ILE A 216 -7.10 -2.51 -0.03
C ILE A 216 -6.61 -1.18 0.52
N LYS A 217 -5.73 -0.52 -0.22
CA LYS A 217 -5.22 0.80 0.11
C LYS A 217 -5.95 1.86 -0.73
N LEU A 218 -6.44 2.90 -0.08
CA LEU A 218 -7.02 4.07 -0.74
C LEU A 218 -6.23 5.33 -0.41
N LYS A 219 -6.03 6.17 -1.42
CA LYS A 219 -5.59 7.56 -1.27
C LYS A 219 -6.78 8.48 -1.50
N ILE A 220 -7.04 9.38 -0.56
CA ILE A 220 -8.21 10.26 -0.56
C ILE A 220 -7.74 11.69 -0.36
N ALA A 221 -8.18 12.59 -1.22
CA ALA A 221 -7.89 14.01 -1.12
C ALA A 221 -8.69 14.64 0.02
N LEU A 222 -8.01 15.38 0.89
CA LEU A 222 -8.65 16.03 2.05
C LEU A 222 -9.33 17.36 1.70
N ASP A 223 -9.17 17.86 0.48
CA ASP A 223 -9.89 19.05 0.03
C ASP A 223 -11.36 18.78 -0.30
N ASN A 224 -11.70 17.59 -0.81
CA ASN A 224 -13.03 17.28 -1.33
C ASN A 224 -13.51 15.82 -1.17
N GLY A 225 -12.65 14.92 -0.63
CA GLY A 225 -12.97 13.50 -0.47
C GLY A 225 -12.84 12.66 -1.74
N GLU A 226 -12.23 13.20 -2.79
CA GLU A 226 -12.00 12.48 -4.04
C GLU A 226 -11.01 11.33 -3.85
N ILE A 227 -11.28 10.19 -4.48
CA ILE A 227 -10.36 9.05 -4.46
C ILE A 227 -9.23 9.31 -5.45
N MET A 228 -8.03 9.54 -4.91
CA MET A 228 -6.80 9.81 -5.64
C MET A 228 -6.06 8.53 -6.02
N GLY A 229 -6.34 7.44 -5.36
CA GLY A 229 -5.69 6.16 -5.64
C GLY A 229 -6.37 4.98 -4.99
N ILE A 230 -6.22 3.82 -5.63
CA ILE A 230 -6.59 2.53 -5.08
C ILE A 230 -5.51 1.51 -5.44
N GLU A 231 -5.18 0.65 -4.49
CA GLU A 231 -4.35 -0.53 -4.69
C GLU A 231 -5.04 -1.74 -4.06
N THR A 232 -5.26 -2.78 -4.85
CA THR A 232 -6.01 -3.98 -4.45
C THR A 232 -5.16 -5.24 -4.44
N SER A 233 -3.86 -5.14 -4.63
CA SER A 233 -2.94 -6.29 -4.74
C SER A 233 -3.04 -7.23 -3.54
N GLY A 234 -3.09 -6.71 -2.32
CA GLY A 234 -3.27 -7.50 -1.10
C GLY A 234 -4.56 -8.34 -1.15
N TYR A 235 -5.68 -7.68 -1.49
CA TYR A 235 -6.98 -8.34 -1.61
C TYR A 235 -6.98 -9.39 -2.74
N LEU A 236 -6.49 -9.05 -3.93
CA LEU A 236 -6.44 -9.98 -5.06
C LEU A 236 -5.49 -11.15 -4.83
N ASN A 237 -4.45 -10.97 -4.04
CA ASN A 237 -3.52 -12.04 -3.68
C ASN A 237 -4.12 -13.02 -2.68
N SER A 238 -4.90 -12.54 -1.70
CA SER A 238 -5.16 -13.28 -0.48
C SER A 238 -6.64 -13.61 -0.25
N HIS A 239 -7.57 -12.77 -0.79
CA HIS A 239 -8.98 -12.89 -0.47
C HIS A 239 -9.56 -14.23 -0.90
N THR A 240 -10.17 -14.93 0.05
CA THR A 240 -10.89 -16.18 -0.16
C THR A 240 -11.92 -16.37 0.94
N GLU A 241 -12.94 -17.19 0.67
CA GLU A 241 -13.83 -17.65 1.71
C GLU A 241 -13.06 -18.54 2.72
N ARG A 242 -12.93 -18.04 3.96
CA ARG A 242 -12.25 -18.77 5.05
C ARG A 242 -13.28 -19.40 5.98
N ASN A 243 -13.07 -20.68 6.28
CA ASN A 243 -13.74 -21.36 7.37
C ASN A 243 -12.90 -21.16 8.63
N LEU A 244 -13.21 -20.12 9.40
CA LEU A 244 -12.46 -19.81 10.61
C LEU A 244 -12.76 -20.86 11.68
N PRO A 245 -11.72 -21.44 12.31
CA PRO A 245 -11.92 -22.37 13.43
C PRO A 245 -12.46 -21.64 14.65
N THR A 246 -13.15 -22.35 15.52
CA THR A 246 -13.41 -21.83 16.87
C THR A 246 -12.09 -21.73 17.63
N PRO A 247 -11.80 -20.60 18.32
CA PRO A 247 -10.64 -20.52 19.20
C PRO A 247 -10.56 -21.70 20.17
N LYS A 248 -9.37 -22.33 20.30
CA LYS A 248 -9.15 -23.45 21.23
C LYS A 248 -8.87 -22.97 22.64
N ILE A 249 -8.42 -21.75 22.80
CA ILE A 249 -8.23 -21.10 24.11
C ILE A 249 -9.27 -19.99 24.26
N SER A 250 -9.62 -19.69 25.51
CA SER A 250 -10.49 -18.57 25.83
C SER A 250 -9.74 -17.23 25.67
N LYS A 251 -10.49 -16.15 25.53
CA LYS A 251 -9.93 -14.80 25.49
C LYS A 251 -9.21 -14.46 26.80
N GLU A 252 -9.72 -14.92 27.93
CA GLU A 252 -9.11 -14.74 29.25
C GLU A 252 -7.76 -15.47 29.36
N GLU A 253 -7.65 -16.67 28.80
CA GLU A 253 -6.37 -17.38 28.71
C GLU A 253 -5.39 -16.62 27.81
N ALA A 254 -5.83 -16.12 26.65
CA ALA A 254 -5.00 -15.30 25.79
C ALA A 254 -4.51 -14.03 26.50
N LYS A 255 -5.37 -13.34 27.24
CA LYS A 255 -5.00 -12.16 28.05
C LYS A 255 -3.95 -12.49 29.11
N SER A 256 -3.98 -13.69 29.70
CA SER A 256 -3.01 -14.08 30.71
C SER A 256 -1.56 -14.20 30.17
N SER A 257 -1.41 -14.32 28.84
CA SER A 257 -0.11 -14.36 28.16
C SER A 257 0.47 -12.97 27.88
N LEU A 258 -0.34 -11.91 28.05
CA LEU A 258 0.11 -10.54 27.79
C LEU A 258 1.04 -10.03 28.91
N ASN A 259 1.85 -9.03 28.56
CA ASN A 259 2.64 -8.29 29.56
C ASN A 259 1.69 -7.66 30.59
N LYS A 260 1.98 -7.87 31.88
CA LYS A 260 1.14 -7.38 33.00
C LYS A 260 1.02 -5.86 33.07
N ASN A 261 1.98 -5.14 32.44
CA ASN A 261 1.97 -3.68 32.40
C ASN A 261 1.20 -3.16 31.16
N LEU A 262 0.67 -4.03 30.30
CA LEU A 262 -0.10 -3.62 29.14
C LEU A 262 -1.52 -3.24 29.55
N GLU A 263 -1.83 -1.96 29.49
CA GLU A 263 -3.19 -1.45 29.66
C GLU A 263 -3.98 -1.69 28.37
N ILE A 264 -4.92 -2.63 28.37
CA ILE A 264 -5.70 -3.00 27.20
C ILE A 264 -6.69 -1.89 26.84
N ILE A 265 -6.59 -1.37 25.61
CA ILE A 265 -7.46 -0.33 25.05
C ILE A 265 -8.60 -0.96 24.26
N SER A 266 -8.30 -1.98 23.44
CA SER A 266 -9.30 -2.70 22.65
C SER A 266 -8.85 -4.15 22.40
N GLU A 267 -9.82 -4.99 22.07
CA GLU A 267 -9.60 -6.40 21.80
C GLU A 267 -10.49 -6.89 20.66
N GLY A 268 -9.98 -7.84 19.89
CA GLY A 268 -10.69 -8.40 18.74
C GLY A 268 -10.14 -9.75 18.35
N LEU A 269 -10.61 -10.25 17.21
CA LEU A 269 -10.05 -11.40 16.52
C LEU A 269 -9.50 -10.95 15.17
N ALA A 270 -8.40 -11.55 14.77
CA ALA A 270 -7.74 -11.27 13.52
C ALA A 270 -7.16 -12.52 12.86
N VAL A 271 -7.07 -12.49 11.55
CA VAL A 271 -6.20 -13.39 10.79
C VAL A 271 -5.02 -12.54 10.33
N ILE A 272 -3.81 -12.96 10.68
CA ILE A 272 -2.58 -12.27 10.29
C ILE A 272 -1.73 -13.16 9.38
N PRO A 273 -1.06 -12.60 8.37
CA PRO A 273 -0.09 -13.34 7.58
C PRO A 273 1.21 -13.52 8.37
N THR A 274 1.94 -14.58 8.07
CA THR A 274 3.27 -14.83 8.62
C THR A 274 4.34 -14.63 7.54
N GLN A 275 5.58 -14.48 7.94
CA GLN A 275 6.74 -14.48 7.04
C GLN A 275 6.86 -15.73 6.14
N TRP A 276 6.16 -16.81 6.49
CA TRP A 276 6.11 -18.06 5.72
C TRP A 276 4.94 -18.10 4.73
N GLN A 277 4.26 -16.98 4.49
CA GLN A 277 3.09 -16.88 3.61
C GLN A 277 1.93 -17.80 4.06
N THR A 278 1.84 -18.08 5.36
CA THR A 278 0.73 -18.77 5.99
C THR A 278 -0.10 -17.78 6.79
N GLU A 279 -1.32 -18.16 7.15
CA GLU A 279 -2.22 -17.35 7.95
C GLU A 279 -2.37 -17.94 9.34
N VAL A 280 -2.45 -17.08 10.35
CA VAL A 280 -2.67 -17.49 11.74
C VAL A 280 -3.88 -16.74 12.29
N PHE A 281 -4.78 -17.50 12.93
CA PHE A 281 -5.94 -16.96 13.62
C PHE A 281 -5.55 -16.57 15.05
N CYS A 282 -5.76 -15.30 15.40
CA CYS A 282 -5.27 -14.70 16.63
C CYS A 282 -6.35 -13.93 17.38
N TYR A 283 -6.19 -13.80 18.67
CA TYR A 283 -6.70 -12.69 19.43
C TYR A 283 -5.79 -11.48 19.19
N GLU A 284 -6.38 -10.33 18.89
CA GLU A 284 -5.72 -9.05 18.74
C GLU A 284 -5.99 -8.19 19.97
N PHE A 285 -4.94 -7.71 20.61
CA PHE A 285 -5.02 -6.78 21.72
C PHE A 285 -4.28 -5.49 21.39
N LYS A 286 -5.02 -4.39 21.35
CA LYS A 286 -4.39 -3.05 21.37
C LYS A 286 -4.26 -2.64 22.81
N GLY A 287 -3.07 -2.24 23.22
CA GLY A 287 -2.80 -1.76 24.58
C GLY A 287 -1.67 -0.76 24.62
N ARG A 288 -1.41 -0.24 25.82
CA ARG A 288 -0.40 0.78 26.07
C ARG A 288 0.49 0.38 27.23
N ILE A 289 1.79 0.61 27.08
CA ILE A 289 2.78 0.57 28.15
C ILE A 289 3.47 1.91 28.15
N ASP A 290 3.40 2.63 29.27
CA ASP A 290 3.82 4.02 29.40
C ASP A 290 3.17 4.89 28.30
N ASP A 291 3.95 5.54 27.45
CA ASP A 291 3.46 6.38 26.35
C ASP A 291 3.45 5.67 25.00
N THR A 292 3.68 4.33 24.95
CA THR A 292 3.79 3.58 23.70
C THR A 292 2.60 2.63 23.52
N ASP A 293 1.94 2.73 22.39
CA ASP A 293 0.85 1.84 22.00
C ASP A 293 1.40 0.61 21.26
N PHE A 294 0.76 -0.53 21.52
CA PHE A 294 1.12 -1.82 20.93
C PHE A 294 -0.11 -2.54 20.38
N LEU A 295 0.11 -3.35 19.33
CA LEU A 295 -0.77 -4.43 18.95
C LEU A 295 -0.07 -5.75 19.27
N VAL A 296 -0.74 -6.59 20.03
CA VAL A 296 -0.22 -7.91 20.41
C VAL A 296 -1.16 -8.97 19.86
N TYR A 297 -0.61 -9.93 19.13
CA TYR A 297 -1.34 -11.03 18.52
C TYR A 297 -1.04 -12.33 19.25
N ILE A 298 -2.07 -12.90 19.88
CA ILE A 298 -1.98 -14.19 20.59
C ILE A 298 -2.68 -15.25 19.76
N ASN A 299 -1.97 -16.30 19.39
CA ASN A 299 -2.50 -17.42 18.62
C ASN A 299 -3.71 -18.05 19.33
N ALA A 300 -4.86 -18.04 18.66
CA ALA A 300 -6.13 -18.50 19.21
C ALA A 300 -6.21 -20.04 19.39
N GLU A 301 -5.22 -20.77 18.86
CA GLU A 301 -5.14 -22.23 18.99
C GLU A 301 -4.32 -22.67 20.20
N ASN A 302 -3.21 -21.99 20.50
CA ASN A 302 -2.22 -22.47 21.46
C ASN A 302 -1.80 -21.46 22.52
N GLY A 303 -2.32 -20.21 22.49
CA GLY A 303 -2.05 -19.16 23.47
C GLY A 303 -0.66 -18.54 23.40
N LYS A 304 0.13 -18.86 22.39
CA LYS A 304 1.46 -18.27 22.22
C LYS A 304 1.37 -16.91 21.56
N GLU A 305 2.22 -16.00 21.98
CA GLU A 305 2.47 -14.74 21.27
C GLU A 305 2.94 -15.05 19.85
N GLN A 306 2.24 -14.47 18.88
CA GLN A 306 2.48 -14.68 17.47
C GLN A 306 3.23 -13.51 16.86
N ASP A 307 2.86 -12.29 17.26
CA ASP A 307 3.48 -11.07 16.78
C ASP A 307 3.19 -9.90 17.71
N ILE A 308 4.08 -8.90 17.69
CA ILE A 308 3.90 -7.63 18.41
C ILE A 308 4.29 -6.49 17.47
N LEU A 309 3.39 -5.56 17.28
CA LEU A 309 3.65 -4.34 16.54
C LEU A 309 3.63 -3.12 17.45
N VAL A 310 4.62 -2.27 17.33
CA VAL A 310 4.62 -0.95 17.97
C VAL A 310 3.79 0.01 17.14
N ILE A 311 2.87 0.70 17.77
CA ILE A 311 2.08 1.75 17.13
C ILE A 311 2.77 3.10 17.40
N VAL A 312 3.24 3.73 16.34
CA VAL A 312 3.81 5.07 16.39
C VAL A 312 2.74 6.06 15.95
N ASN A 313 2.17 6.77 16.92
CA ASN A 313 1.22 7.85 16.64
C ASN A 313 1.99 9.11 16.30
N THR A 314 1.75 9.66 15.12
CA THR A 314 2.31 10.94 14.66
C THR A 314 1.19 11.93 14.40
N PRO A 315 1.47 13.24 14.32
CA PRO A 315 0.46 14.23 13.92
C PRO A 315 -0.17 13.92 12.55
N ASN A 316 0.53 13.18 11.71
CA ASN A 316 0.11 12.86 10.35
C ASN A 316 -0.57 11.48 10.22
N GLY A 317 -0.63 10.69 11.29
CA GLY A 317 -1.28 9.37 11.25
C GLY A 317 -0.62 8.34 12.16
N THR A 318 -1.03 7.11 11.99
CA THR A 318 -0.60 5.96 12.79
C THR A 318 0.24 5.02 11.93
N LEU A 319 1.46 4.78 12.33
CA LEU A 319 2.39 3.83 11.72
C LEU A 319 2.53 2.60 12.63
N THR A 320 2.81 1.45 12.05
CA THR A 320 3.15 0.22 12.81
C THR A 320 4.56 -0.24 12.43
N HIS A 321 5.26 -0.78 13.42
CA HIS A 321 6.64 -1.26 13.23
C HIS A 321 6.82 -2.58 13.97
#